data_ff7c093a428983e31f22a821c1753f39
#
_entry.id   ff7c093a428983e31f22a821c1753f39
#
_cell.length_a   1.000
_cell.length_b   1.000
_cell.length_c   1.000
_cell.angle_alpha   90.00
_cell.angle_beta   90.00
_cell.angle_gamma   90.00
#
_symmetry.space_group_name_H-M   'P 1'
#
loop_
_entity.id
_entity.type
_entity.pdbx_description
1 polymer ?
#
loop_
_entity_poly.entity_id
_entity_poly.type
_entity_poly.pdbx_seq_one_letter_code
_entity_poly.pdbx_strand_id
1 'polypeptide(L)'
;MKAAKPSPQSPVPFYRCAGPNCGTLKGSSDRWWLMWTSFGELNRPLLYLCPWDEEVAQREGTLHVCGELCAQRLQSQFMGNVRDNQTRRAGG
;
A
#
# COMPACT_ATOMS: atom_id res chain seq x y z
N MET A 1 -21.71 -23.23 9.32
CA MET A 1 -21.59 -22.76 9.24
C MET A 1 -20.88 -22.26 9.27
N LYS A 2 -20.89 -22.38 9.32
CA LYS A 2 -20.40 -21.88 9.29
C LYS A 2 -19.78 -21.27 9.14
N ALA A 3 -19.77 -21.49 9.09
CA ALA A 3 -19.32 -20.81 8.87
C ALA A 3 -18.78 -20.05 8.84
N ALA A 4 -18.82 -20.34 8.89
CA ALA A 4 -18.51 -19.56 8.87
C ALA A 4 -17.92 -18.77 8.92
N LYS A 5 -17.85 -18.99 8.91
CA LYS A 5 -17.52 -18.27 8.97
C LYS A 5 -16.99 -17.52 9.16
N PRO A 6 -16.95 -17.74 9.17
CA PRO A 6 -16.43 -16.90 9.46
C PRO A 6 -16.09 -16.16 9.74
N SER A 7 -16.23 -16.41 9.82
CA SER A 7 -16.11 -15.66 9.99
C SER A 7 -15.97 -15.03 10.28
N PRO A 8 -16.23 -15.43 10.55
CA PRO A 8 -16.08 -14.76 10.89
C PRO A 8 -15.77 -14.38 11.29
N GLN A 9 -16.19 -14.81 11.27
CA GLN A 9 -15.75 -14.55 11.60
C GLN A 9 -15.02 -13.96 11.36
N SER A 10 -16.09 -13.90 10.88
CA SER A 10 -15.00 -13.50 10.27
C SER A 10 -14.16 -12.39 10.86
N PRO A 11 -13.07 -12.63 11.12
CA PRO A 11 -12.23 -11.67 11.79
C PRO A 11 -11.96 -10.47 10.94
N VAL A 12 -11.86 -9.33 11.57
CA VAL A 12 -11.41 -8.13 10.94
C VAL A 12 -9.98 -8.36 10.44
N PRO A 13 -9.69 -8.12 9.18
CA PRO A 13 -8.32 -8.28 8.70
C PRO A 13 -7.38 -7.37 9.45
N PHE A 14 -6.19 -7.85 9.70
CA PHE A 14 -5.17 -7.04 10.36
C PHE A 14 -4.38 -6.29 9.31
N TYR A 15 -4.37 -4.98 9.42
CA TYR A 15 -3.59 -4.14 8.54
C TYR A 15 -2.39 -3.61 9.28
N ARG A 16 -1.22 -3.72 8.65
CA ARG A 16 0.02 -3.19 9.20
C ARG A 16 0.54 -2.10 8.31
N CYS A 17 1.15 -1.12 8.93
CA CYS A 17 1.78 -0.06 8.16
C CYS A 17 2.96 -0.62 7.38
N ALA A 18 2.99 -0.33 6.08
CA ALA A 18 4.04 -0.78 5.20
C ALA A 18 5.25 0.14 5.20
N GLY A 19 5.21 1.21 5.98
CA GLY A 19 6.33 2.14 6.07
C GLY A 19 7.59 1.46 6.57
N PRO A 20 8.77 1.92 6.11
CA PRO A 20 10.03 1.32 6.55
C PRO A 20 10.17 1.40 8.06
N ASN A 21 10.45 0.25 8.66
CA ASN A 21 10.66 0.13 10.10
C ASN A 21 9.45 0.55 10.94
N CYS A 22 8.25 0.53 10.38
CA CYS A 22 7.06 0.91 11.13
C CYS A 22 6.32 -0.31 11.66
N GLY A 23 5.52 -0.97 10.83
CA GLY A 23 4.79 -2.16 11.23
C GLY A 23 3.66 -1.93 12.22
N THR A 24 3.26 -0.68 12.43
CA THR A 24 2.16 -0.35 13.34
C THR A 24 0.88 -1.03 12.87
N LEU A 25 0.13 -1.60 13.82
CA LEU A 25 -1.14 -2.22 13.51
C LEU A 25 -2.25 -1.17 13.48
N LYS A 26 -3.13 -1.29 12.50
CA LYS A 26 -4.26 -0.38 12.40
C LYS A 26 -5.30 -0.71 13.46
N GLY A 27 -5.74 0.33 14.16
CA GLY A 27 -6.85 0.21 15.08
C GLY A 27 -8.14 0.65 14.40
N SER A 28 -9.01 1.31 15.15
CA SER A 28 -10.31 1.74 14.63
C SER A 28 -10.27 3.05 13.85
N SER A 29 -9.14 3.75 13.86
CA SER A 29 -9.03 5.03 13.17
C SER A 29 -8.93 4.87 11.67
N ASP A 30 -9.65 5.70 10.93
CA ASP A 30 -9.58 5.71 9.47
C ASP A 30 -8.66 6.81 8.94
N ARG A 31 -7.74 7.26 9.75
CA ARG A 31 -6.78 8.29 9.32
C ARG A 31 -5.63 7.72 8.52
N TRP A 32 -5.63 6.43 8.29
CA TRP A 32 -4.63 5.77 7.49
C TRP A 32 -4.81 6.09 6.02
N TRP A 33 -3.75 5.84 5.25
CA TRP A 33 -3.71 6.07 3.82
C TRP A 33 -3.46 4.77 3.10
N LEU A 34 -3.77 4.75 1.82
CA LEU A 34 -3.54 3.57 0.97
C LEU A 34 -2.70 3.97 -0.22
N MET A 35 -1.78 3.10 -0.58
CA MET A 35 -0.90 3.35 -1.73
C MET A 35 -0.79 2.07 -2.57
N TRP A 36 -0.68 2.24 -3.86
CA TRP A 36 -0.42 1.11 -4.75
C TRP A 36 0.24 1.61 -6.02
N THR A 37 0.81 0.68 -6.79
CA THR A 37 1.49 1.01 -8.02
C THR A 37 0.82 0.32 -9.19
N SER A 38 0.97 0.91 -10.36
CA SER A 38 0.39 0.38 -11.59
C SER A 38 1.19 0.91 -12.76
N PHE A 39 0.99 0.29 -13.93
CA PHE A 39 1.67 0.74 -15.15
C PHE A 39 0.69 1.47 -16.04
N GLY A 40 -0.26 2.07 -15.83
CA GLY A 40 -1.13 2.88 -16.65
C GLY A 40 -1.05 2.65 -18.14
N GLU A 41 -1.74 3.51 -18.88
CA GLU A 41 -1.90 3.37 -20.32
C GLU A 41 -0.59 3.51 -21.10
N LEU A 42 0.32 4.30 -20.61
CA LEU A 42 1.60 4.53 -21.28
C LEU A 42 2.66 3.55 -20.87
N ASN A 43 2.26 2.49 -20.14
CA ASN A 43 3.18 1.50 -19.61
C ASN A 43 4.31 2.14 -18.80
N ARG A 44 3.95 3.13 -17.99
CA ARG A 44 4.88 3.81 -17.11
C ARG A 44 4.51 3.54 -15.67
N PRO A 45 5.50 3.44 -14.78
CA PRO A 45 5.18 3.19 -13.38
C PRO A 45 4.46 4.39 -12.77
N LEU A 46 3.35 4.10 -12.11
CA LEU A 46 2.53 5.11 -11.46
C LEU A 46 2.33 4.72 -10.00
N LEU A 47 2.32 5.72 -9.15
CA LEU A 47 2.04 5.52 -7.73
C LEU A 47 0.74 6.22 -7.39
N TYR A 48 -0.18 5.47 -6.77
CA TYR A 48 -1.47 6.01 -6.35
C TYR A 48 -1.49 6.16 -4.84
N LEU A 49 -2.19 7.16 -4.38
CA LEU A 49 -2.33 7.44 -2.96
C LEU A 49 -3.74 7.95 -2.71
N CYS A 50 -4.42 7.38 -1.73
CA CYS A 50 -5.75 7.85 -1.37
C CYS A 50 -5.99 7.69 0.12
N PRO A 51 -6.98 8.40 0.66
CA PRO A 51 -7.38 8.18 2.04
C PRO A 51 -7.94 6.77 2.22
N TRP A 52 -8.09 6.35 3.46
CA TRP A 52 -8.58 5.02 3.76
C TRP A 52 -9.91 4.74 3.07
N ASP A 53 -9.99 3.61 2.41
CA ASP A 53 -11.20 3.11 1.78
C ASP A 53 -11.19 1.61 1.96
N GLU A 54 -12.24 1.07 2.57
CA GLU A 54 -12.27 -0.33 2.95
C GLU A 54 -12.15 -1.27 1.76
N GLU A 55 -12.79 -0.94 0.66
CA GLU A 55 -12.71 -1.76 -0.55
C GLU A 55 -11.29 -1.78 -1.12
N VAL A 56 -10.69 -0.62 -1.22
CA VAL A 56 -9.33 -0.50 -1.75
C VAL A 56 -8.34 -1.19 -0.82
N ALA A 57 -8.57 -1.08 0.48
CA ALA A 57 -7.67 -1.67 1.46
C ALA A 57 -7.59 -3.19 1.32
N GLN A 58 -8.65 -3.81 0.83
CA GLN A 58 -8.70 -5.26 0.68
C GLN A 58 -8.14 -5.76 -0.64
N ARG A 59 -7.83 -4.87 -1.56
CA ARG A 59 -7.28 -5.28 -2.84
C ARG A 59 -5.86 -5.76 -2.70
N GLU A 60 -5.56 -6.81 -3.46
CA GLU A 60 -4.21 -7.34 -3.48
C GLU A 60 -3.23 -6.28 -4.00
N GLY A 61 -2.08 -6.17 -3.35
CA GLY A 61 -1.07 -5.21 -3.75
C GLY A 61 -1.19 -3.84 -3.13
N THR A 62 -2.28 -3.59 -2.38
CA THR A 62 -2.44 -2.30 -1.71
C THR A 62 -1.58 -2.26 -0.45
N LEU A 63 -0.84 -1.16 -0.30
CA LEU A 63 -0.05 -0.90 0.90
C LEU A 63 -0.85 -0.05 1.86
N HIS A 64 -0.83 -0.40 3.13
CA HIS A 64 -1.54 0.32 4.17
C HIS A 64 -0.54 1.18 4.94
N VAL A 65 -0.84 2.45 5.12
CA VAL A 65 0.11 3.42 5.64
C VAL A 65 -0.51 4.18 6.79
N CYS A 66 0.16 4.19 7.92
CA CYS A 66 -0.42 4.75 9.15
C CYS A 66 -0.43 6.27 9.18
N GLY A 67 0.32 6.92 8.32
CA GLY A 67 0.36 8.37 8.32
C GLY A 67 1.23 8.94 7.23
N GLU A 68 1.30 10.24 7.21
CA GLU A 68 1.96 10.99 6.17
C GLU A 68 3.46 10.69 6.07
N LEU A 69 4.11 10.55 7.19
CA LEU A 69 5.55 10.33 7.18
C LEU A 69 5.91 8.99 6.52
N CYS A 70 5.18 7.94 6.86
CA CYS A 70 5.41 6.65 6.24
C CYS A 70 5.07 6.68 4.76
N ALA A 71 4.01 7.41 4.39
CA ALA A 71 3.65 7.57 2.98
C ALA A 71 4.77 8.27 2.22
N GLN A 72 5.37 9.29 2.80
CA GLN A 72 6.48 9.99 2.18
C GLN A 72 7.69 9.08 1.98
N ARG A 73 7.97 8.25 2.95
CA ARG A 73 9.09 7.31 2.86
C ARG A 73 8.88 6.29 1.75
N LEU A 74 7.67 5.75 1.65
CA LEU A 74 7.35 4.81 0.58
C LEU A 74 7.40 5.48 -0.78
N GLN A 75 6.91 6.72 -0.87
CA GLN A 75 6.99 7.49 -2.09
C GLN A 75 8.43 7.69 -2.52
N SER A 76 9.29 8.00 -1.58
CA SER A 76 10.71 8.19 -1.85
C SER A 76 11.34 6.90 -2.38
N GLN A 77 11.00 5.77 -1.79
CA GLN A 77 11.50 4.48 -2.26
C GLN A 77 11.02 4.18 -3.68
N PHE A 78 9.74 4.46 -3.96
CA PHE A 78 9.20 4.25 -5.29
C PHE A 78 9.96 5.08 -6.31
N MET A 79 10.17 6.34 -6.01
CA MET A 79 10.88 7.23 -6.92
C MET A 79 12.32 6.77 -7.15
N GLY A 80 12.98 6.33 -6.09
CA GLY A 80 14.33 5.81 -6.21
C GLY A 80 14.40 4.55 -7.06
N ASN A 81 13.46 3.63 -6.85
CA ASN A 81 13.43 2.39 -7.60
C ASN A 81 13.17 2.63 -9.09
N VAL A 82 12.27 3.54 -9.39
CA VAL A 82 11.97 3.88 -10.78
C VAL A 82 13.21 4.47 -11.44
N ARG A 83 13.88 5.38 -10.75
CA ARG A 83 15.07 6.03 -11.28
C ARG A 83 16.21 5.04 -11.50
N ASP A 84 16.39 4.10 -10.57
CA ASP A 84 17.40 3.07 -10.71
C ASP A 84 17.16 2.20 -11.94
N ASN A 85 15.90 1.81 -12.14
CA ASN A 85 15.55 0.99 -13.30
C ASN A 85 15.78 1.74 -14.61
N GLN A 86 15.45 3.03 -14.64
CA GLN A 86 15.70 3.84 -15.82
C GLN A 86 17.19 3.97 -16.11
N THR A 87 17.98 4.17 -15.08
CA THR A 87 19.42 4.29 -15.22
C THR A 87 20.01 2.99 -15.77
N ARG A 88 19.56 1.86 -15.28
CA ARG A 88 20.04 0.57 -15.79
C ARG A 88 19.72 0.37 -17.25
N ARG A 89 18.50 0.73 -17.65
CA ARG A 89 18.12 0.62 -19.05
C ARG A 89 18.95 1.54 -19.94
N ALA A 90 19.15 2.76 -19.48
CA ALA A 90 19.92 3.72 -20.24
C ALA A 90 21.39 3.33 -20.32
N GLY A 91 21.90 2.73 -19.27
CA GLY A 91 23.30 2.33 -19.23
C GLY A 91 23.59 0.98 -19.82
N GLY A 92 22.54 0.22 -20.01
CA GLY A 92 22.69 -1.12 -20.49
C GLY A 92 22.38 -1.25 -21.93
#